data_e4b4e5633ee93664c87c5f363250647f
#
_entry.id   e4b4e5633ee93664c87c5f363250647f
#
_cell.length_a   1.000
_cell.length_b   1.000
_cell.length_c   1.000
_cell.angle_alpha   90.00
_cell.angle_beta   90.00
_cell.angle_gamma   90.00
#
_symmetry.space_group_name_H-M   'P 1'
#
loop_
_entity.id
_entity.type
_entity.pdbx_description
1 polymer ?
#
loop_
_entity_poly.entity_id
_entity_poly.type
_entity_poly.pdbx_seq_one_letter_code
_entity_poly.pdbx_strand_id
1 'polypeptide(L)'
;MSKTIMEPRKHIAAEKLQNGTHNCAQAIISTYADLAGIDEETGRNLGNAFGAGMGTMEGTCGALVGAGIVLGLATKDRAAARKGMRQIMTQFQQRNGATQCKMLKGVGTGVVLRECTGCVADAAELLEEQLEA
;
A
#
# COMPACT_ATOMS: atom_id res chain seq x y z
N MET A 1 13.74 -5.64 24.14
CA MET A 1 12.53 -6.29 23.62
C MET A 1 12.78 -6.69 22.16
N SER A 2 12.60 -7.95 21.86
CA SER A 2 12.82 -8.40 20.48
C SER A 2 11.65 -7.99 19.59
N LYS A 3 11.98 -7.56 18.37
CA LYS A 3 10.96 -7.31 17.35
C LYS A 3 10.40 -8.64 16.88
N THR A 4 9.11 -8.67 16.62
CA THR A 4 8.51 -9.78 15.91
C THR A 4 8.80 -9.58 14.42
N ILE A 5 9.54 -10.50 13.83
CA ILE A 5 9.84 -10.48 12.41
C ILE A 5 8.72 -11.25 11.71
N MET A 6 7.92 -10.54 10.93
CA MET A 6 6.87 -11.20 10.17
C MET A 6 7.41 -11.78 8.88
N GLU A 7 6.78 -12.84 8.39
CA GLU A 7 7.08 -13.36 7.07
C GLU A 7 6.65 -12.34 6.01
N PRO A 8 7.48 -12.07 5.00
CA PRO A 8 7.13 -11.13 3.94
C PRO A 8 5.88 -11.56 3.19
N ARG A 9 4.96 -10.62 2.96
CA ARG A 9 3.70 -10.86 2.27
C ARG A 9 3.57 -10.10 0.96
N LYS A 10 4.64 -9.45 0.51
CA LYS A 10 4.59 -8.63 -0.69
C LYS A 10 4.17 -9.40 -1.95
N HIS A 11 4.58 -10.66 -2.05
CA HIS A 11 4.20 -11.49 -3.20
C HIS A 11 2.74 -11.89 -3.16
N ILE A 12 2.20 -12.12 -1.96
CA ILE A 12 0.78 -12.43 -1.78
C ILE A 12 -0.06 -11.22 -2.19
N ALA A 13 0.33 -10.03 -1.75
CA ALA A 13 -0.38 -8.79 -2.08
C ALA A 13 -0.33 -8.52 -3.59
N ALA A 14 0.85 -8.63 -4.21
CA ALA A 14 1.01 -8.41 -5.65
C ALA A 14 0.18 -9.40 -6.47
N GLU A 15 0.14 -10.65 -6.04
CA GLU A 15 -0.64 -11.69 -6.72
C GLU A 15 -2.14 -11.40 -6.71
N LYS A 16 -2.66 -10.85 -5.60
CA LYS A 16 -4.08 -10.46 -5.52
C LYS A 16 -4.44 -9.43 -6.58
N LEU A 17 -3.56 -8.47 -6.81
CA LEU A 17 -3.76 -7.49 -7.86
C LEU A 17 -3.65 -8.15 -9.25
N GLN A 18 -2.64 -8.96 -9.46
CA GLN A 18 -2.40 -9.63 -10.73
C GLN A 18 -3.56 -10.53 -11.14
N ASN A 19 -4.17 -11.21 -10.17
CA ASN A 19 -5.32 -12.09 -10.43
C ASN A 19 -6.61 -11.32 -10.74
N GLY A 20 -6.61 -10.01 -10.59
CA GLY A 20 -7.76 -9.17 -10.91
C GLY A 20 -8.89 -9.22 -9.87
N THR A 21 -8.66 -9.83 -8.73
CA THR A 21 -9.68 -9.95 -7.66
C THR A 21 -9.71 -8.75 -6.72
N HIS A 22 -8.64 -7.95 -6.73
CA HIS A 22 -8.46 -6.81 -5.83
C HIS A 22 -7.84 -5.63 -6.59
N ASN A 23 -8.23 -4.40 -6.23
CA ASN A 23 -7.47 -3.24 -6.69
C ASN A 23 -6.23 -3.05 -5.82
N CYS A 24 -5.40 -2.04 -6.10
CA CYS A 24 -4.14 -1.81 -5.38
C CYS A 24 -4.34 -1.63 -3.88
N ALA A 25 -5.34 -0.85 -3.47
CA ALA A 25 -5.62 -0.61 -2.07
C ALA A 25 -6.17 -1.86 -1.40
N GLN A 26 -7.09 -2.55 -2.05
CA GLN A 26 -7.68 -3.79 -1.53
C GLN A 26 -6.62 -4.88 -1.35
N ALA A 27 -5.68 -4.98 -2.28
CA ALA A 27 -4.60 -5.96 -2.20
C ALA A 27 -3.78 -5.78 -0.92
N ILE A 28 -3.46 -4.54 -0.57
CA ILE A 28 -2.72 -4.23 0.66
C ILE A 28 -3.58 -4.47 1.89
N ILE A 29 -4.77 -3.87 1.95
CA ILE A 29 -5.59 -3.93 3.16
C ILE A 29 -6.00 -5.36 3.49
N SER A 30 -6.42 -6.14 2.50
CA SER A 30 -6.84 -7.51 2.74
C SER A 30 -5.67 -8.43 3.13
N THR A 31 -4.48 -8.18 2.60
CA THR A 31 -3.31 -8.97 2.94
C THR A 31 -2.87 -8.77 4.40
N TYR A 32 -3.08 -7.57 4.93
CA TYR A 32 -2.68 -7.21 6.30
C TYR A 32 -3.86 -7.00 7.24
N ALA A 33 -5.04 -7.50 6.88
CA ALA A 33 -6.26 -7.31 7.66
C ALA A 33 -6.12 -7.83 9.10
N ASP A 34 -5.47 -8.97 9.28
CA ASP A 34 -5.21 -9.55 10.61
C ASP A 34 -4.40 -8.59 11.50
N LEU A 35 -3.40 -7.93 10.94
CA LEU A 35 -2.56 -6.97 11.67
C LEU A 35 -3.29 -5.66 11.94
N ALA A 36 -4.27 -5.34 11.11
CA ALA A 36 -5.13 -4.16 11.28
C ALA A 36 -6.29 -4.41 12.24
N GLY A 37 -6.49 -5.65 12.68
CA GLY A 37 -7.56 -6.00 13.62
C GLY A 37 -8.94 -6.03 12.98
N ILE A 38 -9.04 -6.27 11.68
CA ILE A 38 -10.30 -6.33 10.93
C ILE A 38 -10.36 -7.64 10.15
N ASP A 39 -11.57 -8.03 9.72
CA ASP A 39 -11.69 -9.19 8.84
C ASP A 39 -11.35 -8.79 7.38
N GLU A 40 -11.14 -9.80 6.56
CA GLU A 40 -10.71 -9.58 5.18
C GLU A 40 -11.79 -8.86 4.35
N GLU A 41 -13.06 -9.19 4.58
CA GLU A 41 -14.17 -8.54 3.87
C GLU A 41 -14.23 -7.05 4.17
N THR A 42 -14.10 -6.68 5.44
CA THR A 42 -14.04 -5.27 5.86
C THR A 42 -12.84 -4.58 5.18
N GLY A 43 -11.71 -5.26 5.14
CA GLY A 43 -10.52 -4.73 4.48
C GLY A 43 -10.74 -4.47 3.00
N ARG A 44 -11.39 -5.39 2.30
CA ARG A 44 -11.72 -5.20 0.89
C ARG A 44 -12.65 -4.00 0.69
N ASN A 45 -13.67 -3.89 1.54
CA ASN A 45 -14.64 -2.80 1.44
C ASN A 45 -13.99 -1.43 1.69
N LEU A 46 -13.06 -1.35 2.63
CA LEU A 46 -12.31 -0.12 2.89
C LEU A 46 -11.55 0.36 1.66
N GLY A 47 -11.06 -0.55 0.84
CA GLY A 47 -10.26 -0.22 -0.34
C GLY A 47 -11.05 0.02 -1.62
N ASN A 48 -12.38 -0.14 -1.59
CA ASN A 48 -13.20 -0.11 -2.82
C ASN A 48 -13.01 1.14 -3.67
N ALA A 49 -12.86 2.31 -3.04
CA ALA A 49 -12.83 3.59 -3.74
C ALA A 49 -11.40 4.08 -4.06
N PHE A 50 -10.37 3.36 -3.62
CA PHE A 50 -9.00 3.88 -3.65
C PHE A 50 -8.10 3.26 -4.72
N GLY A 51 -8.65 2.42 -5.57
CA GLY A 51 -7.89 1.89 -6.71
C GLY A 51 -7.69 2.94 -7.79
N ALA A 52 -6.69 2.73 -8.64
CA ALA A 52 -6.38 3.61 -9.77
C ALA A 52 -6.28 5.10 -9.39
N GLY A 53 -5.55 5.39 -8.31
CA GLY A 53 -5.33 6.77 -7.88
C GLY A 53 -6.63 7.51 -7.60
N MET A 54 -7.48 6.98 -6.74
CA MET A 54 -8.78 7.53 -6.37
C MET A 54 -9.77 7.51 -7.55
N GLY A 55 -9.58 6.56 -8.45
CA GLY A 55 -10.44 6.40 -9.62
C GLY A 55 -10.15 7.33 -10.78
N THR A 56 -9.31 8.35 -10.59
CA THR A 56 -8.99 9.36 -11.60
C THR A 56 -7.55 9.30 -12.09
N MET A 57 -6.73 8.47 -11.47
CA MET A 57 -5.28 8.39 -11.64
C MET A 57 -4.54 9.65 -11.15
N GLU A 58 -5.26 10.68 -10.76
CA GLU A 58 -4.67 11.92 -10.22
C GLU A 58 -4.23 11.79 -8.77
N GLY A 59 -4.79 10.82 -8.05
CA GLY A 59 -4.48 10.61 -6.64
C GLY A 59 -3.21 9.80 -6.43
N THR A 60 -2.85 9.68 -5.15
CA THR A 60 -1.74 8.84 -4.72
C THR A 60 -2.01 7.38 -5.09
N CYS A 61 -0.96 6.63 -5.38
CA CYS A 61 -1.04 5.20 -5.66
C CYS A 61 -1.89 4.49 -4.59
N GLY A 62 -2.86 3.68 -5.05
CA GLY A 62 -3.79 2.98 -4.15
C GLY A 62 -3.08 2.07 -3.15
N ALA A 63 -1.95 1.48 -3.52
CA ALA A 63 -1.16 0.66 -2.61
C ALA A 63 -0.64 1.47 -1.42
N LEU A 64 -0.23 2.71 -1.65
CA LEU A 64 0.23 3.60 -0.58
C LEU A 64 -0.93 4.03 0.32
N VAL A 65 -2.09 4.30 -0.27
CA VAL A 65 -3.30 4.63 0.51
C VAL A 65 -3.67 3.44 1.39
N GLY A 66 -3.66 2.24 0.83
CA GLY A 66 -3.93 1.01 1.57
C GLY A 66 -2.97 0.81 2.73
N ALA A 67 -1.67 1.05 2.50
CA ALA A 67 -0.66 0.96 3.55
C ALA A 67 -0.96 1.93 4.69
N GLY A 68 -1.37 3.16 4.37
CA GLY A 68 -1.75 4.15 5.37
C GLY A 68 -2.94 3.73 6.22
N ILE A 69 -3.95 3.12 5.59
CA ILE A 69 -5.13 2.61 6.29
C ILE A 69 -4.72 1.50 7.28
N VAL A 70 -3.93 0.54 6.83
CA VAL A 70 -3.44 -0.53 7.70
C VAL A 70 -2.62 0.03 8.86
N LEU A 71 -1.72 0.95 8.56
CA LEU A 71 -0.86 1.55 9.57
C LEU A 71 -1.68 2.28 10.65
N GLY A 72 -2.70 3.03 10.22
CA GLY A 72 -3.61 3.71 11.16
C GLY A 72 -4.36 2.75 12.06
N LEU A 73 -4.90 1.68 11.48
CA LEU A 73 -5.65 0.68 12.23
C LEU A 73 -4.75 -0.11 13.19
N ALA A 74 -3.53 -0.42 12.77
CA ALA A 74 -2.58 -1.19 13.57
C ALA A 74 -2.00 -0.37 14.72
N THR A 75 -1.63 0.89 14.48
CA THR A 75 -1.03 1.73 15.52
C THR A 75 -2.05 2.33 16.47
N LYS A 76 -3.25 2.62 16.00
CA LYS A 76 -4.32 3.30 16.76
C LYS A 76 -3.83 4.61 17.38
N ASP A 77 -2.85 5.22 16.74
CA ASP A 77 -2.20 6.45 17.22
C ASP A 77 -1.91 7.34 16.01
N ARG A 78 -2.56 8.48 15.98
CA ARG A 78 -2.45 9.44 14.89
C ARG A 78 -1.01 9.88 14.63
N ALA A 79 -0.26 10.19 15.68
CA ALA A 79 1.11 10.68 15.55
C ALA A 79 2.05 9.57 15.02
N ALA A 80 1.91 8.36 15.56
CA ALA A 80 2.71 7.22 15.12
C ALA A 80 2.41 6.84 13.67
N ALA A 81 1.12 6.79 13.31
CA ALA A 81 0.70 6.48 11.94
C ALA A 81 1.22 7.51 10.95
N ARG A 82 1.12 8.79 11.28
CA ARG A 82 1.60 9.88 10.43
C ARG A 82 3.11 9.81 10.22
N LYS A 83 3.86 9.54 11.29
CA LYS A 83 5.33 9.41 11.21
C LYS A 83 5.72 8.23 10.33
N GLY A 84 5.08 7.07 10.52
CA GLY A 84 5.35 5.89 9.72
C GLY A 84 4.98 6.08 8.26
N MET A 85 3.84 6.72 8.00
CA MET A 85 3.41 6.99 6.64
C MET A 85 4.36 7.95 5.91
N ARG A 86 4.89 8.96 6.62
CA ARG A 86 5.88 9.86 6.03
C ARG A 86 7.10 9.07 5.56
N GLN A 87 7.56 8.11 6.34
CA GLN A 87 8.71 7.28 5.97
C GLN A 87 8.38 6.39 4.77
N ILE A 88 7.19 5.78 4.74
CA ILE A 88 6.74 4.98 3.60
C ILE A 88 6.73 5.83 2.33
N MET A 89 6.12 7.00 2.38
CA MET A 89 6.01 7.89 1.22
C MET A 89 7.38 8.34 0.71
N THR A 90 8.27 8.72 1.64
CA THR A 90 9.63 9.17 1.29
C THR A 90 10.42 8.06 0.62
N GLN A 91 10.41 6.87 1.17
CA GLN A 91 11.15 5.73 0.62
C GLN A 91 10.58 5.26 -0.71
N PHE A 92 9.25 5.25 -0.83
CA PHE A 92 8.59 4.89 -2.08
C PHE A 92 8.95 5.87 -3.19
N GLN A 93 8.94 7.18 -2.89
CA GLN A 93 9.35 8.22 -3.83
C GLN A 93 10.80 8.03 -4.27
N GLN A 94 11.69 7.71 -3.35
CA GLN A 94 13.09 7.47 -3.67
C GLN A 94 13.27 6.25 -4.58
N ARG A 95 12.50 5.19 -4.35
CA ARG A 95 12.59 3.97 -5.17
C ARG A 95 12.03 4.17 -6.58
N ASN A 96 10.91 4.84 -6.68
CA ASN A 96 10.09 4.82 -7.90
C ASN A 96 9.97 6.16 -8.62
N GLY A 97 10.42 7.24 -8.01
CA GLY A 97 10.43 8.56 -8.63
C GLY A 97 9.12 9.33 -8.55
N ALA A 98 8.05 8.69 -8.06
CA ALA A 98 6.73 9.33 -7.91
C ALA A 98 5.88 8.55 -6.93
N THR A 99 4.81 9.18 -6.46
CA THR A 99 3.79 8.54 -5.61
C THR A 99 2.40 8.65 -6.24
N GLN A 100 2.24 9.50 -7.23
CA GLN A 100 0.97 9.69 -7.94
C GLN A 100 0.75 8.55 -8.94
N CYS A 101 -0.46 7.99 -8.96
CA CYS A 101 -0.82 6.87 -9.83
C CYS A 101 -0.49 7.17 -11.30
N LYS A 102 -0.93 8.31 -11.81
CA LYS A 102 -0.72 8.75 -13.17
C LYS A 102 0.76 8.76 -13.57
N MET A 103 1.61 9.29 -12.71
CA MET A 103 3.04 9.38 -12.98
C MET A 103 3.70 8.00 -12.97
N LEU A 104 3.33 7.15 -12.03
CA LEU A 104 3.86 5.80 -11.95
C LEU A 104 3.51 4.97 -13.18
N LYS A 105 2.30 5.13 -13.69
CA LYS A 105 1.82 4.39 -14.87
C LYS A 105 2.26 4.99 -16.20
N GLY A 106 2.87 6.16 -16.20
CA GLY A 106 3.33 6.81 -17.42
C GLY A 106 2.23 7.42 -18.26
N VAL A 107 1.08 7.74 -17.67
CA VAL A 107 -0.02 8.39 -18.37
C VAL A 107 0.38 9.83 -18.65
N GLY A 108 0.42 10.20 -19.92
CA GLY A 108 0.83 11.54 -20.35
C GLY A 108 2.34 11.71 -20.50
N THR A 109 3.15 10.85 -19.91
CA THR A 109 4.62 10.92 -20.04
C THR A 109 5.17 9.85 -20.98
N GLY A 110 4.44 8.74 -21.15
CA GLY A 110 4.89 7.61 -21.93
C GLY A 110 5.96 6.76 -21.24
N VAL A 111 6.31 7.08 -19.98
CA VAL A 111 7.34 6.35 -19.23
C VAL A 111 6.74 5.72 -17.98
N VAL A 112 6.65 4.40 -17.96
CA VAL A 112 6.18 3.65 -16.79
C VAL A 112 7.32 3.62 -15.77
N LEU A 113 7.15 4.28 -14.63
CA LEU A 113 8.16 4.30 -13.58
C LEU A 113 8.13 2.99 -12.77
N ARG A 114 6.93 2.48 -12.52
CA ARG A 114 6.76 1.22 -11.80
C ARG A 114 5.41 0.61 -12.16
N GLU A 115 5.37 -0.68 -12.46
CA GLU A 115 4.12 -1.39 -12.73
C GLU A 115 3.29 -1.52 -11.46
N CYS A 116 1.97 -1.65 -11.59
CA CYS A 116 1.06 -1.70 -10.44
C CYS A 116 1.41 -2.82 -9.45
N THR A 117 1.75 -4.01 -9.96
CA THR A 117 2.16 -5.13 -9.10
C THR A 117 3.43 -4.80 -8.32
N GLY A 118 4.36 -4.09 -8.95
CA GLY A 118 5.58 -3.62 -8.28
C GLY A 118 5.28 -2.56 -7.24
N CYS A 119 4.35 -1.66 -7.51
CA CYS A 119 3.93 -0.66 -6.53
C CYS A 119 3.33 -1.32 -5.29
N VAL A 120 2.49 -2.34 -5.49
CA VAL A 120 1.90 -3.11 -4.38
C VAL A 120 2.99 -3.81 -3.58
N ALA A 121 3.93 -4.47 -4.25
CA ALA A 121 5.02 -5.17 -3.57
C ALA A 121 5.89 -4.20 -2.75
N ASP A 122 6.23 -3.04 -3.31
CA ASP A 122 7.04 -2.04 -2.62
C ASP A 122 6.29 -1.44 -1.43
N ALA A 123 5.02 -1.11 -1.59
CA ALA A 123 4.20 -0.58 -0.50
C ALA A 123 4.07 -1.61 0.63
N ALA A 124 3.88 -2.88 0.29
CA ALA A 124 3.80 -3.97 1.27
C ALA A 124 5.10 -4.08 2.07
N GLU A 125 6.24 -4.08 1.39
CA GLU A 125 7.53 -4.17 2.05
C GLU A 125 7.78 -2.99 3.01
N LEU A 126 7.48 -1.78 2.54
CA LEU A 126 7.67 -0.57 3.35
C LEU A 126 6.70 -0.53 4.54
N LEU A 127 5.47 -1.00 4.34
CA LEU A 127 4.50 -1.13 5.43
C LEU A 127 5.00 -2.12 6.49
N GLU A 128 5.51 -3.26 6.07
CA GLU A 128 6.03 -4.27 7.01
C GLU A 128 7.16 -3.71 7.86
N GLU A 129 8.04 -2.91 7.27
CA GLU A 129 9.11 -2.26 8.01
C GLU A 129 8.55 -1.38 9.14
N GLN A 130 7.46 -0.66 8.88
CA GLN A 130 6.82 0.18 9.90
C GLN A 130 6.09 -0.64 10.96
N LEU A 131 5.47 -1.75 10.57
CA LEU A 131 4.76 -2.61 11.51
C LEU A 131 5.70 -3.37 12.44
N GLU A 132 6.92 -3.62 11.99
CA GLU A 132 7.97 -4.28 12.78
C GLU A 132 8.76 -3.30 13.66
N ALA A 133 8.66 -2.02 13.39
CA ALA A 133 9.43 -0.99 14.09
C ALA A 133 8.99 -0.81 15.55
#